data_68dd1da4e4b6aa2cd78f57657924ff07
#
_entry.id   68dd1da4e4b6aa2cd78f57657924ff07
#
_cell.length_a   1.000
_cell.length_b   1.000
_cell.length_c   1.000
_cell.angle_alpha   90.00
_cell.angle_beta   90.00
_cell.angle_gamma   90.00
#
_symmetry.space_group_name_H-M   'P 1'
#
loop_
_entity.id
_entity.type
_entity.pdbx_description
1 polymer ?
#
loop_
_entity_poly.entity_id
_entity_poly.type
_entity_poly.pdbx_seq_one_letter_code
_entity_poly.pdbx_strand_id
1 'polypeptide(L)'
;MFKYFLFSFFIVLLFSCRSVKETVVPKEVIDISEGKLYKNLETNELDYRSLYAKKVDVSIQINGKENKLKGVLKIERDSFIWMSVTAPLGIEVARILLTSDSVKFVDSYNKKYLLTDYDFFYNEFGIRLGFTCIQRILTNAYLNLDDCNQINLKSGKFKFEKTDKDYVLSTVQKKALNRKLKKFFKKKRKNKDFALVLQKLHIEPDYFRPYKLTLEDLEEDMRISANYSHFKTYENKIFPEKLVFELFFEDNEIKLELKFTRLEFNINVVPNLRIPSKYKNILPEN
;
A
#
# COMPACT_ATOMS: atom_id res chain seq x y z
N MET A 1 -3.82 44.00 -48.54
CA MET A 1 -4.06 44.09 -47.11
C MET A 1 -4.38 42.77 -46.43
N PHE A 2 -5.16 41.88 -47.03
CA PHE A 2 -5.56 40.61 -46.40
C PHE A 2 -4.40 39.62 -46.16
N LYS A 3 -3.35 39.61 -47.01
CA LYS A 3 -2.19 38.71 -46.85
C LYS A 3 -1.30 39.04 -45.63
N TYR A 4 -1.23 40.29 -45.23
CA TYR A 4 -0.41 40.70 -44.08
C TYR A 4 -1.15 40.45 -42.76
N PHE A 5 -2.48 40.41 -42.78
CA PHE A 5 -3.29 40.07 -41.62
C PHE A 5 -3.18 38.57 -41.27
N LEU A 6 -3.15 37.69 -42.27
CA LEU A 6 -2.94 36.26 -42.07
C LEU A 6 -1.52 35.92 -41.55
N PHE A 7 -0.51 36.66 -42.02
CA PHE A 7 0.87 36.44 -41.57
C PHE A 7 1.10 36.93 -40.14
N SER A 8 0.44 38.01 -39.73
CA SER A 8 0.48 38.50 -38.35
C SER A 8 -0.23 37.56 -37.37
N PHE A 9 -1.32 36.89 -37.79
CA PHE A 9 -2.04 35.92 -36.95
C PHE A 9 -1.23 34.63 -36.73
N PHE A 10 -0.39 34.23 -37.70
CA PHE A 10 0.44 33.05 -37.59
C PHE A 10 1.65 33.22 -36.64
N ILE A 11 2.15 34.46 -36.47
CA ILE A 11 3.26 34.78 -35.57
C ILE A 11 2.82 34.72 -34.10
N VAL A 12 1.55 34.98 -33.78
CA VAL A 12 1.00 34.98 -32.41
C VAL A 12 0.85 33.51 -31.88
N LEU A 13 0.76 32.52 -32.75
CA LEU A 13 0.64 31.11 -32.35
C LEU A 13 1.99 30.47 -31.93
N LEU A 14 3.12 31.15 -32.12
CA LEU A 14 4.45 30.65 -31.73
C LEU A 14 4.85 30.97 -30.29
N PHE A 15 4.04 31.73 -29.55
CA PHE A 15 4.18 31.85 -28.10
C PHE A 15 3.51 30.67 -27.39
N SER A 16 3.83 29.46 -27.87
CA SER A 16 3.49 28.22 -27.17
C SER A 16 4.15 28.20 -25.81
N CYS A 17 3.36 28.09 -24.77
CA CYS A 17 3.76 27.86 -23.40
C CYS A 17 4.97 26.96 -23.30
N ARG A 18 6.13 27.51 -22.95
CA ARG A 18 7.18 26.72 -22.33
C ARG A 18 6.62 26.16 -21.04
N SER A 19 6.26 24.89 -21.05
CA SER A 19 6.11 24.13 -19.85
C SER A 19 7.43 24.25 -19.07
N VAL A 20 7.45 25.08 -18.07
CA VAL A 20 8.51 25.09 -17.07
C VAL A 20 8.45 23.71 -16.43
N LYS A 21 9.34 22.82 -16.79
CA LYS A 21 9.64 21.65 -15.96
C LYS A 21 10.15 22.27 -14.65
N GLU A 22 9.32 22.27 -13.63
CA GLU A 22 9.82 22.46 -12.27
C GLU A 22 10.92 21.43 -12.08
N THR A 23 12.16 21.88 -12.13
CA THR A 23 13.28 21.11 -11.62
C THR A 23 13.02 21.03 -10.12
N VAL A 24 12.48 19.90 -9.68
CA VAL A 24 12.41 19.57 -8.27
C VAL A 24 13.85 19.53 -7.79
N VAL A 25 14.31 20.64 -7.22
CA VAL A 25 15.59 20.69 -6.51
C VAL A 25 15.42 19.71 -5.35
N PRO A 26 16.24 18.65 -5.25
CA PRO A 26 16.15 17.76 -4.12
C PRO A 26 16.31 18.58 -2.85
N LYS A 27 15.28 18.59 -2.01
CA LYS A 27 15.33 19.33 -0.75
C LYS A 27 16.31 18.59 0.13
N GLU A 28 17.24 19.32 0.73
CA GLU A 28 18.24 18.74 1.62
C GLU A 28 17.53 18.08 2.82
N VAL A 29 17.79 16.80 3.04
CA VAL A 29 17.24 16.07 4.17
C VAL A 29 17.90 16.61 5.45
N ILE A 30 17.11 17.29 6.27
CA ILE A 30 17.60 17.88 7.51
C ILE A 30 18.03 16.82 8.54
N ASP A 31 19.01 17.16 9.37
CA ASP A 31 19.45 16.29 10.44
C ASP A 31 18.47 16.32 11.61
N ILE A 32 17.91 15.19 11.98
CA ILE A 32 16.97 15.05 13.09
C ILE A 32 17.31 13.85 13.94
N SER A 33 16.95 13.90 15.21
CA SER A 33 17.09 12.73 16.08
C SER A 33 16.02 11.68 15.76
N GLU A 34 16.29 10.43 16.08
CA GLU A 34 15.33 9.32 15.94
C GLU A 34 13.99 9.63 16.64
N GLY A 35 14.05 10.17 17.88
CA GLY A 35 12.83 10.55 18.60
C GLY A 35 12.02 11.66 17.91
N LYS A 36 12.68 12.61 17.24
CA LYS A 36 12.00 13.63 16.44
C LYS A 36 11.36 13.04 15.19
N LEU A 37 12.03 12.07 14.55
CA LEU A 37 11.42 11.35 13.42
C LEU A 37 10.13 10.64 13.83
N TYR A 38 10.15 9.91 14.93
CA TYR A 38 8.95 9.22 15.41
C TYR A 38 7.81 10.17 15.75
N LYS A 39 8.12 11.28 16.45
CA LYS A 39 7.12 12.31 16.73
C LYS A 39 6.51 12.88 15.43
N ASN A 40 7.35 13.14 14.42
CA ASN A 40 6.87 13.64 13.13
C ASN A 40 6.00 12.61 12.41
N LEU A 41 6.35 11.32 12.45
CA LEU A 41 5.52 10.25 11.88
C LEU A 41 4.14 10.18 12.53
N GLU A 42 4.08 10.26 13.86
CA GLU A 42 2.81 10.29 14.60
C GLU A 42 1.98 11.53 14.26
N THR A 43 2.61 12.71 14.29
CA THR A 43 1.91 14.00 14.05
C THR A 43 1.36 14.09 12.63
N ASN A 44 2.05 13.49 11.66
CA ASN A 44 1.68 13.52 10.25
C ASN A 44 0.92 12.28 9.79
N GLU A 45 0.59 11.36 10.70
CA GLU A 45 -0.27 10.22 10.37
C GLU A 45 -1.67 10.72 9.94
N LEU A 46 -2.28 10.03 8.99
CA LEU A 46 -3.61 10.40 8.50
C LEU A 46 -4.63 10.30 9.63
N ASP A 47 -5.16 11.43 10.06
CA ASP A 47 -6.30 11.46 10.98
C ASP A 47 -7.60 11.37 10.19
N TYR A 48 -8.33 10.26 10.35
CA TYR A 48 -9.59 9.98 9.69
C TYR A 48 -10.45 9.05 10.54
N ARG A 49 -11.76 9.24 10.49
CA ARG A 49 -12.75 8.27 10.95
C ARG A 49 -13.10 7.30 9.81
N SER A 50 -13.34 7.85 8.62
CA SER A 50 -13.60 7.07 7.42
C SER A 50 -12.85 7.63 6.21
N LEU A 51 -12.55 6.75 5.26
CA LEU A 51 -11.98 7.06 3.95
C LEU A 51 -12.90 6.47 2.88
N TYR A 52 -13.33 7.29 1.95
CA TYR A 52 -14.13 6.87 0.80
C TYR A 52 -13.45 7.26 -0.49
N ALA A 53 -12.88 6.29 -1.18
CA ALA A 53 -12.40 6.45 -2.55
C ALA A 53 -13.51 6.08 -3.53
N LYS A 54 -14.22 7.11 -4.03
CA LYS A 54 -15.35 6.94 -4.96
C LYS A 54 -14.93 6.40 -6.32
N LYS A 55 -13.68 6.62 -6.69
CA LYS A 55 -13.12 6.15 -7.95
C LYS A 55 -11.68 5.73 -7.75
N VAL A 56 -11.44 4.45 -7.96
CA VAL A 56 -10.11 3.83 -7.92
C VAL A 56 -9.86 3.18 -9.27
N ASP A 57 -8.76 3.55 -9.94
CA ASP A 57 -8.26 2.75 -11.05
C ASP A 57 -7.46 1.60 -10.44
N VAL A 58 -7.79 0.39 -10.83
CA VAL A 58 -7.21 -0.85 -10.29
C VAL A 58 -6.51 -1.58 -11.41
N SER A 59 -5.22 -1.85 -11.26
CA SER A 59 -4.51 -2.80 -12.13
C SER A 59 -4.03 -3.96 -11.28
N ILE A 60 -4.38 -5.17 -11.68
CA ILE A 60 -3.94 -6.42 -11.06
C ILE A 60 -3.13 -7.18 -12.10
N GLN A 61 -1.88 -7.46 -11.77
CA GLN A 61 -0.99 -8.27 -12.59
C GLN A 61 -0.62 -9.53 -11.80
N ILE A 62 -0.82 -10.70 -12.39
CA ILE A 62 -0.46 -12.01 -11.83
C ILE A 62 0.41 -12.70 -12.86
N ASN A 63 1.67 -12.98 -12.51
CA ASN A 63 2.64 -13.66 -13.36
C ASN A 63 2.68 -13.04 -14.80
N GLY A 64 2.75 -11.70 -14.85
CA GLY A 64 2.84 -10.94 -16.09
C GLY A 64 1.50 -10.67 -16.81
N LYS A 65 0.39 -11.29 -16.42
CA LYS A 65 -0.94 -11.04 -17.01
C LYS A 65 -1.64 -9.89 -16.28
N GLU A 66 -1.84 -8.76 -16.96
CA GLU A 66 -2.47 -7.57 -16.40
C GLU A 66 -3.97 -7.51 -16.71
N ASN A 67 -4.76 -7.12 -15.69
CA ASN A 67 -6.17 -6.78 -15.80
C ASN A 67 -6.42 -5.37 -15.25
N LYS A 68 -7.03 -4.51 -16.07
CA LYS A 68 -7.39 -3.13 -15.69
C LYS A 68 -8.87 -3.04 -15.37
N LEU A 69 -9.16 -2.58 -14.17
CA LEU A 69 -10.49 -2.57 -13.57
C LEU A 69 -10.75 -1.19 -12.96
N LYS A 70 -11.97 -0.97 -12.52
CA LYS A 70 -12.36 0.18 -11.71
C LYS A 70 -12.81 -0.30 -10.34
N GLY A 71 -12.70 0.54 -9.34
CA GLY A 71 -13.11 0.17 -8.00
C GLY A 71 -13.66 1.33 -7.19
N VAL A 72 -14.29 0.95 -6.10
CA VAL A 72 -14.73 1.82 -5.00
C VAL A 72 -14.17 1.22 -3.72
N LEU A 73 -13.49 2.04 -2.91
CA LEU A 73 -12.93 1.61 -1.62
C LEU A 73 -13.57 2.42 -0.50
N LYS A 74 -14.01 1.74 0.55
CA LYS A 74 -14.52 2.34 1.78
C LYS A 74 -13.77 1.75 2.96
N ILE A 75 -13.25 2.59 3.82
CA ILE A 75 -12.62 2.21 5.08
C ILE A 75 -13.32 2.97 6.20
N GLU A 76 -13.86 2.27 7.16
CA GLU A 76 -14.20 2.82 8.48
C GLU A 76 -13.11 2.36 9.44
N ARG A 77 -12.42 3.32 10.08
CA ARG A 77 -11.27 3.05 10.94
C ARG A 77 -11.60 2.02 11.99
N ASP A 78 -10.73 1.00 12.10
CA ASP A 78 -10.81 -0.09 13.08
C ASP A 78 -12.11 -0.92 13.03
N SER A 79 -12.94 -0.75 11.99
CA SER A 79 -14.21 -1.43 11.81
C SER A 79 -14.23 -2.31 10.56
N PHE A 80 -14.08 -1.73 9.40
CA PHE A 80 -14.07 -2.50 8.15
C PHE A 80 -13.27 -1.85 7.02
N ILE A 81 -12.86 -2.69 6.07
CA ILE A 81 -12.38 -2.32 4.75
C ILE A 81 -13.28 -3.01 3.72
N TRP A 82 -13.94 -2.22 2.89
CA TRP A 82 -14.82 -2.73 1.85
C TRP A 82 -14.37 -2.22 0.48
N MET A 83 -14.27 -3.13 -0.49
CA MET A 83 -13.93 -2.78 -1.86
C MET A 83 -14.81 -3.53 -2.85
N SER A 84 -15.38 -2.82 -3.83
CA SER A 84 -16.01 -3.40 -4.99
C SER A 84 -15.16 -3.10 -6.22
N VAL A 85 -14.99 -4.10 -7.06
CA VAL A 85 -14.19 -4.03 -8.29
C VAL A 85 -15.06 -4.37 -9.48
N THR A 86 -15.02 -3.52 -10.49
CA THR A 86 -15.84 -3.63 -11.71
C THR A 86 -14.95 -3.71 -12.96
N ALA A 87 -15.33 -4.56 -13.89
CA ALA A 87 -14.78 -4.59 -15.23
C ALA A 87 -15.22 -3.34 -16.04
N PRO A 88 -14.62 -3.06 -17.20
CA PRO A 88 -15.17 -2.12 -18.16
C PRO A 88 -16.67 -2.38 -18.39
N LEU A 89 -17.45 -1.32 -18.64
CA LEU A 89 -18.91 -1.35 -18.74
C LEU A 89 -19.67 -1.52 -17.42
N GLY A 90 -18.98 -1.43 -16.27
CA GLY A 90 -19.61 -1.40 -14.95
C GLY A 90 -20.06 -2.75 -14.39
N ILE A 91 -19.67 -3.86 -15.00
CA ILE A 91 -19.96 -5.21 -14.49
C ILE A 91 -19.10 -5.49 -13.27
N GLU A 92 -19.72 -5.71 -12.10
CA GLU A 92 -19.01 -6.08 -10.91
C GLU A 92 -18.39 -7.47 -11.06
N VAL A 93 -17.08 -7.56 -10.84
CA VAL A 93 -16.32 -8.81 -10.94
C VAL A 93 -15.94 -9.36 -9.57
N ALA A 94 -15.71 -8.50 -8.60
CA ALA A 94 -15.35 -8.94 -7.26
C ALA A 94 -15.80 -7.93 -6.19
N ARG A 95 -16.00 -8.43 -4.97
CA ARG A 95 -16.26 -7.65 -3.77
C ARG A 95 -15.54 -8.24 -2.58
N ILE A 96 -14.93 -7.38 -1.79
CA ILE A 96 -14.16 -7.75 -0.60
C ILE A 96 -14.72 -6.99 0.58
N LEU A 97 -14.85 -7.65 1.70
CA LEU A 97 -15.12 -7.06 3.02
C LEU A 97 -14.19 -7.69 4.04
N LEU A 98 -13.36 -6.85 4.64
CA LEU A 98 -12.49 -7.21 5.76
C LEU A 98 -13.03 -6.57 7.02
N THR A 99 -13.11 -7.33 8.09
CA THR A 99 -13.40 -6.85 9.46
C THR A 99 -12.24 -7.25 10.37
N SER A 100 -12.29 -6.91 11.64
CA SER A 100 -11.24 -7.26 12.61
C SER A 100 -10.96 -8.78 12.68
N ASP A 101 -11.94 -9.61 12.38
CA ASP A 101 -11.95 -11.05 12.59
C ASP A 101 -12.24 -11.87 11.33
N SER A 102 -12.66 -11.24 10.24
CA SER A 102 -13.11 -11.99 9.07
C SER A 102 -12.67 -11.39 7.73
N VAL A 103 -12.47 -12.28 6.79
CA VAL A 103 -12.19 -12.01 5.38
C VAL A 103 -13.35 -12.58 4.57
N LYS A 104 -14.06 -11.72 3.84
CA LYS A 104 -15.17 -12.09 2.97
C LYS A 104 -14.87 -11.62 1.55
N PHE A 105 -14.84 -12.55 0.63
CA PHE A 105 -14.59 -12.28 -0.79
C PHE A 105 -15.70 -12.90 -1.63
N VAL A 106 -16.20 -12.15 -2.60
CA VAL A 106 -17.19 -12.60 -3.56
C VAL A 106 -16.62 -12.43 -4.96
N ASP A 107 -16.45 -13.52 -5.67
CA ASP A 107 -16.10 -13.58 -7.07
C ASP A 107 -17.40 -13.67 -7.89
N SER A 108 -17.85 -12.52 -8.36
CA SER A 108 -19.10 -12.42 -9.14
C SER A 108 -18.94 -13.02 -10.54
N TYR A 109 -17.72 -13.01 -11.09
CA TYR A 109 -17.43 -13.56 -12.41
C TYR A 109 -17.53 -15.08 -12.43
N ASN A 110 -16.88 -15.76 -11.47
CA ASN A 110 -16.89 -17.22 -11.37
C ASN A 110 -18.02 -17.76 -10.49
N LYS A 111 -18.87 -16.88 -9.91
CA LYS A 111 -19.98 -17.24 -9.00
C LYS A 111 -19.50 -18.04 -7.79
N LYS A 112 -18.43 -17.58 -7.18
CA LYS A 112 -17.81 -18.17 -6.01
C LYS A 112 -17.71 -17.16 -4.86
N TYR A 113 -17.52 -17.65 -3.66
CA TYR A 113 -17.23 -16.82 -2.49
C TYR A 113 -16.26 -17.51 -1.54
N LEU A 114 -15.58 -16.72 -0.72
CA LEU A 114 -14.71 -17.16 0.36
C LEU A 114 -15.18 -16.47 1.65
N LEU A 115 -15.37 -17.24 2.70
CA LEU A 115 -15.55 -16.75 4.07
C LEU A 115 -14.48 -17.41 4.92
N THR A 116 -13.59 -16.62 5.51
CA THR A 116 -12.45 -17.12 6.28
C THR A 116 -11.97 -16.05 7.27
N ASP A 117 -10.95 -16.36 8.03
CA ASP A 117 -10.19 -15.45 8.87
C ASP A 117 -8.85 -15.07 8.23
N TYR A 118 -7.97 -14.41 9.00
CA TYR A 118 -6.66 -13.95 8.51
C TYR A 118 -5.61 -15.08 8.49
N ASP A 119 -5.86 -16.22 9.14
CA ASP A 119 -4.96 -17.37 9.09
C ASP A 119 -4.92 -17.97 7.67
N PHE A 120 -5.96 -17.74 6.88
CA PHE A 120 -5.97 -18.08 5.45
C PHE A 120 -4.75 -17.49 4.71
N PHE A 121 -4.39 -16.23 4.95
CA PHE A 121 -3.24 -15.62 4.28
C PHE A 121 -1.92 -16.28 4.69
N TYR A 122 -1.82 -16.72 5.94
CA TYR A 122 -0.64 -17.45 6.39
C TYR A 122 -0.59 -18.86 5.79
N ASN A 123 -1.70 -19.56 5.78
CA ASN A 123 -1.77 -20.93 5.28
C ASN A 123 -1.55 -21.03 3.77
N GLU A 124 -2.05 -20.05 3.00
CA GLU A 124 -1.96 -20.06 1.53
C GLU A 124 -0.71 -19.38 0.99
N PHE A 125 -0.22 -18.36 1.68
CA PHE A 125 0.83 -17.48 1.16
C PHE A 125 2.01 -17.26 2.12
N GLY A 126 2.02 -17.87 3.30
CA GLY A 126 3.04 -17.62 4.33
C GLY A 126 2.99 -16.21 4.97
N ILE A 127 1.92 -15.44 4.74
CA ILE A 127 1.85 -14.02 5.09
C ILE A 127 1.02 -13.79 6.36
N ARG A 128 1.64 -13.23 7.40
CA ARG A 128 0.95 -12.82 8.64
C ARG A 128 0.47 -11.37 8.55
N LEU A 129 -0.62 -11.14 7.82
CA LEU A 129 -1.24 -9.82 7.68
C LEU A 129 -2.66 -9.85 8.24
N GLY A 130 -2.85 -9.27 9.42
CA GLY A 130 -4.18 -9.05 9.99
C GLY A 130 -4.84 -7.76 9.47
N PHE A 131 -6.08 -7.54 9.89
CA PHE A 131 -6.89 -6.37 9.53
C PHE A 131 -6.14 -5.05 9.69
N THR A 132 -5.57 -4.81 10.86
CA THR A 132 -4.87 -3.55 11.17
C THR A 132 -3.66 -3.32 10.25
N CYS A 133 -2.90 -4.38 9.92
CA CYS A 133 -1.79 -4.26 8.97
C CYS A 133 -2.27 -3.82 7.59
N ILE A 134 -3.33 -4.45 7.08
CA ILE A 134 -3.91 -4.11 5.77
C ILE A 134 -4.47 -2.68 5.78
N GLN A 135 -5.18 -2.31 6.85
CA GLN A 135 -5.70 -0.95 7.02
C GLN A 135 -4.57 0.08 7.00
N ARG A 136 -3.49 -0.14 7.75
CA ARG A 136 -2.33 0.76 7.82
C ARG A 136 -1.61 0.87 6.47
N ILE A 137 -1.47 -0.21 5.72
CA ILE A 137 -0.92 -0.19 4.35
C ILE A 137 -1.81 0.66 3.44
N LEU A 138 -3.11 0.41 3.43
CA LEU A 138 -4.06 1.13 2.56
C LEU A 138 -4.19 2.62 2.91
N THR A 139 -3.95 3.00 4.16
CA THR A 139 -4.04 4.39 4.62
C THR A 139 -2.68 5.08 4.72
N ASN A 140 -1.62 4.44 4.20
CA ASN A 140 -0.26 4.97 4.21
C ASN A 140 0.22 5.34 5.61
N ALA A 141 -0.15 4.56 6.61
CA ALA A 141 0.31 4.75 7.97
C ALA A 141 1.68 4.11 8.18
N TYR A 142 2.40 4.58 9.20
CA TYR A 142 3.59 3.87 9.67
C TYR A 142 3.20 2.45 10.11
N LEU A 143 4.03 1.47 9.78
CA LEU A 143 3.76 0.06 10.06
C LEU A 143 4.95 -0.61 10.74
N ASN A 144 4.69 -1.28 11.86
CA ASN A 144 5.58 -2.28 12.44
C ASN A 144 4.88 -3.64 12.35
N LEU A 145 5.43 -4.55 11.57
CA LEU A 145 4.77 -5.85 11.32
C LEU A 145 4.78 -6.80 12.50
N ASP A 146 5.75 -6.72 13.38
CA ASP A 146 5.75 -7.56 14.59
C ASP A 146 4.53 -7.26 15.47
N ASP A 147 3.99 -6.04 15.34
CA ASP A 147 2.84 -5.60 16.09
C ASP A 147 2.14 -4.44 15.38
N CYS A 148 1.30 -4.76 14.41
CA CYS A 148 0.56 -3.74 13.66
C CYS A 148 -0.42 -2.94 14.53
N ASN A 149 -0.78 -3.44 15.71
CA ASN A 149 -1.68 -2.77 16.64
C ASN A 149 -0.96 -1.73 17.52
N GLN A 150 0.34 -1.85 17.68
CA GLN A 150 1.10 -0.92 18.51
C GLN A 150 1.87 0.10 17.66
N ILE A 151 1.45 1.36 17.77
CA ILE A 151 2.23 2.54 17.34
C ILE A 151 3.43 2.77 18.28
N ASN A 152 3.87 1.75 19.02
CA ASN A 152 4.90 1.94 20.03
C ASN A 152 6.28 2.07 19.39
N LEU A 153 6.51 3.25 18.83
CA LEU A 153 7.75 3.69 18.18
C LEU A 153 8.94 3.73 19.16
N LYS A 154 8.68 3.62 20.48
CA LYS A 154 9.72 3.67 21.53
C LYS A 154 10.51 2.38 21.70
N SER A 155 10.25 1.34 20.91
CA SER A 155 10.73 0.00 21.25
C SER A 155 12.15 -0.33 20.82
N GLY A 156 12.90 0.57 20.19
CA GLY A 156 14.28 0.30 19.74
C GLY A 156 14.41 -0.86 18.73
N LYS A 157 13.31 -1.30 18.15
CA LYS A 157 13.26 -2.40 17.18
C LYS A 157 13.84 -2.00 15.82
N PHE A 158 13.73 -0.72 15.48
CA PHE A 158 14.26 -0.18 14.24
C PHE A 158 15.57 0.52 14.44
N LYS A 159 16.39 0.51 13.40
CA LYS A 159 17.59 1.32 13.27
C LYS A 159 17.28 2.48 12.34
N PHE A 160 17.49 3.69 12.83
CA PHE A 160 17.33 4.91 12.09
C PHE A 160 18.61 5.22 11.30
N GLU A 161 18.42 5.62 10.06
CA GLU A 161 19.46 6.11 9.16
C GLU A 161 18.92 7.30 8.36
N LYS A 162 19.68 8.39 8.30
CA LYS A 162 19.45 9.49 7.37
C LYS A 162 20.27 9.21 6.10
N THR A 163 19.64 9.34 4.96
CA THR A 163 20.31 9.31 3.65
C THR A 163 20.26 10.70 2.99
N ASP A 164 20.85 10.85 1.83
CA ASP A 164 20.77 12.11 1.06
C ASP A 164 19.37 12.39 0.51
N LYS A 165 18.48 11.40 0.55
CA LYS A 165 17.14 11.48 -0.07
C LYS A 165 15.99 11.31 0.91
N ASP A 166 16.19 10.60 2.03
CA ASP A 166 15.12 10.17 2.91
C ASP A 166 15.60 9.80 4.31
N TYR A 167 14.64 9.51 5.18
CA TYR A 167 14.88 8.81 6.43
C TYR A 167 14.50 7.34 6.28
N VAL A 168 15.34 6.47 6.83
CA VAL A 168 15.16 5.02 6.72
C VAL A 168 15.07 4.41 8.11
N LEU A 169 14.02 3.62 8.33
CA LEU A 169 13.87 2.74 9.48
C LEU A 169 14.02 1.29 9.02
N SER A 170 14.89 0.51 9.68
CA SER A 170 15.10 -0.90 9.32
C SER A 170 15.21 -1.77 10.56
N THR A 171 14.67 -2.98 10.52
CA THR A 171 14.79 -3.95 11.62
C THR A 171 16.21 -4.46 11.82
N VAL A 172 17.07 -4.30 10.80
CA VAL A 172 18.47 -4.73 10.84
C VAL A 172 19.37 -3.71 10.17
N GLN A 173 20.45 -3.30 10.87
CA GLN A 173 21.52 -2.53 10.23
C GLN A 173 22.23 -3.39 9.18
N LYS A 174 22.60 -2.77 8.06
CA LYS A 174 23.36 -3.41 6.97
C LYS A 174 24.61 -4.16 7.48
N LYS A 175 25.33 -3.60 8.45
CA LYS A 175 26.52 -4.23 9.08
C LYS A 175 26.17 -5.47 9.91
N ALA A 176 24.99 -5.52 10.51
CA ALA A 176 24.54 -6.65 11.34
C ALA A 176 23.84 -7.75 10.53
N LEU A 177 23.39 -7.44 9.30
CA LEU A 177 22.68 -8.37 8.44
C LEU A 177 23.47 -9.66 8.17
N ASN A 178 24.73 -9.54 7.78
CA ASN A 178 25.60 -10.70 7.51
C ASN A 178 25.75 -11.64 8.71
N ARG A 179 25.75 -11.09 9.94
CA ARG A 179 25.80 -11.92 11.17
C ARG A 179 24.49 -12.63 11.44
N LYS A 180 23.35 -11.96 11.18
CA LYS A 180 22.02 -12.57 11.30
C LYS A 180 21.79 -13.64 10.24
N LEU A 181 22.18 -13.40 9.00
CA LEU A 181 22.13 -14.39 7.92
C LEU A 181 22.96 -15.64 8.26
N LYS A 182 24.21 -15.48 8.74
CA LYS A 182 25.02 -16.63 9.17
C LYS A 182 24.34 -17.44 10.29
N LYS A 183 23.69 -16.77 11.26
CA LYS A 183 22.95 -17.45 12.33
C LYS A 183 21.70 -18.15 11.79
N PHE A 184 20.98 -17.52 10.88
CA PHE A 184 19.80 -18.06 10.22
C PHE A 184 20.15 -19.36 9.50
N PHE A 185 21.09 -19.35 8.57
CA PHE A 185 21.50 -20.56 7.84
C PHE A 185 22.04 -21.66 8.76
N LYS A 186 22.72 -21.30 9.86
CA LYS A 186 23.17 -22.28 10.86
C LYS A 186 21.99 -22.94 11.59
N LYS A 187 20.91 -22.19 11.89
CA LYS A 187 19.71 -22.71 12.56
C LYS A 187 18.83 -23.50 11.60
N LYS A 188 18.64 -23.05 10.36
CA LYS A 188 17.93 -23.78 9.32
C LYS A 188 18.55 -25.17 9.08
N ARG A 189 19.89 -25.28 9.07
CA ARG A 189 20.58 -26.59 9.01
C ARG A 189 20.30 -27.51 10.21
N LYS A 190 19.84 -26.96 11.34
CA LYS A 190 19.53 -27.70 12.57
C LYS A 190 18.03 -27.94 12.76
N ASN A 191 17.19 -27.73 11.73
CA ASN A 191 15.72 -27.83 11.77
C ASN A 191 15.12 -27.10 12.99
N LYS A 192 15.61 -25.88 13.29
CA LYS A 192 15.06 -25.04 14.35
C LYS A 192 14.23 -23.93 13.72
N ASP A 193 12.99 -23.79 14.14
CA ASP A 193 12.12 -22.68 13.77
C ASP A 193 12.80 -21.35 14.12
N PHE A 194 13.12 -20.59 13.11
CA PHE A 194 13.74 -19.28 13.24
C PHE A 194 13.38 -18.42 12.05
N ALA A 195 12.27 -17.72 12.14
CA ALA A 195 11.88 -16.73 11.15
C ALA A 195 12.83 -15.53 11.16
N LEU A 196 13.25 -15.07 10.01
CA LEU A 196 14.03 -13.86 9.83
C LEU A 196 13.33 -12.92 8.86
N VAL A 197 12.44 -12.10 9.39
CA VAL A 197 11.76 -11.06 8.64
C VAL A 197 12.57 -9.76 8.70
N LEU A 198 12.87 -9.22 7.53
CA LEU A 198 13.56 -7.96 7.38
C LEU A 198 12.55 -6.91 6.91
N GLN A 199 12.34 -5.90 7.73
CA GLN A 199 11.50 -4.76 7.37
C GLN A 199 12.36 -3.53 7.11
N LYS A 200 12.02 -2.78 6.06
CA LYS A 200 12.62 -1.50 5.75
C LYS A 200 11.52 -0.51 5.33
N LEU A 201 11.56 0.66 5.94
CA LEU A 201 10.63 1.74 5.70
C LEU A 201 11.39 2.98 5.26
N HIS A 202 11.05 3.52 4.13
CA HIS A 202 11.54 4.78 3.59
C HIS A 202 10.52 5.87 3.80
N ILE A 203 10.94 6.99 4.39
CA ILE A 203 10.09 8.09 4.83
C ILE A 203 10.47 9.34 4.07
N GLU A 204 9.49 9.95 3.48
CA GLU A 204 9.59 11.19 2.73
C GLU A 204 9.83 12.36 3.69
N PRO A 205 10.87 13.20 3.47
CA PRO A 205 11.28 14.23 4.43
C PRO A 205 10.31 15.39 4.61
N ASP A 206 9.53 15.75 3.58
CA ASP A 206 8.65 16.92 3.62
C ASP A 206 7.35 16.63 4.38
N TYR A 207 6.82 15.42 4.25
CA TYR A 207 5.53 15.04 4.81
C TYR A 207 5.66 14.08 5.99
N PHE A 208 6.86 13.53 6.23
CA PHE A 208 7.08 12.47 7.20
C PHE A 208 6.11 11.30 7.03
N ARG A 209 5.91 10.90 5.77
CA ARG A 209 5.03 9.79 5.39
C ARG A 209 5.85 8.68 4.74
N PRO A 210 5.52 7.41 4.98
CA PRO A 210 6.15 6.32 4.25
C PRO A 210 5.91 6.45 2.74
N TYR A 211 6.96 6.40 1.94
CA TYR A 211 6.79 6.31 0.50
C TYR A 211 7.17 4.92 -0.04
N LYS A 212 7.88 4.13 0.77
CA LYS A 212 8.18 2.74 0.43
C LYS A 212 8.32 1.90 1.69
N LEU A 213 7.63 0.77 1.69
CA LEU A 213 7.78 -0.32 2.66
C LEU A 213 8.29 -1.56 1.93
N THR A 214 9.27 -2.26 2.49
CA THR A 214 9.69 -3.59 2.04
C THR A 214 9.76 -4.55 3.21
N LEU A 215 9.36 -5.77 2.95
CA LEU A 215 9.38 -6.90 3.84
C LEU A 215 9.99 -8.08 3.11
N GLU A 216 10.94 -8.74 3.73
CA GLU A 216 11.56 -9.94 3.19
C GLU A 216 11.53 -11.01 4.29
N ASP A 217 10.78 -12.07 4.07
CA ASP A 217 10.88 -13.28 4.86
C ASP A 217 11.83 -14.22 4.15
N LEU A 218 13.00 -14.45 4.78
CA LEU A 218 14.06 -15.27 4.20
C LEU A 218 13.81 -16.78 4.43
N GLU A 219 12.83 -17.13 5.22
CA GLU A 219 12.45 -18.54 5.45
C GLU A 219 11.50 -19.02 4.38
N GLU A 220 10.49 -18.22 4.09
CA GLU A 220 9.43 -18.51 3.12
C GLU A 220 9.78 -18.04 1.70
N ASP A 221 10.98 -17.48 1.49
CA ASP A 221 11.41 -16.84 0.22
C ASP A 221 10.36 -15.85 -0.32
N MET A 222 9.82 -15.06 0.60
CA MET A 222 8.75 -14.13 0.32
C MET A 222 9.23 -12.69 0.42
N ARG A 223 8.79 -11.86 -0.53
CA ARG A 223 9.00 -10.41 -0.49
C ARG A 223 7.68 -9.68 -0.72
N ILE A 224 7.42 -8.70 0.14
CA ILE A 224 6.31 -7.77 -0.01
C ILE A 224 6.89 -6.37 -0.17
N SER A 225 6.34 -5.57 -1.08
CA SER A 225 6.59 -4.14 -1.14
C SER A 225 5.29 -3.35 -1.26
N ALA A 226 5.27 -2.17 -0.64
CA ALA A 226 4.24 -1.16 -0.85
C ALA A 226 4.94 0.16 -1.20
N ASN A 227 4.66 0.70 -2.37
CA ASN A 227 5.23 1.94 -2.87
C ASN A 227 4.12 2.97 -3.04
N TYR A 228 4.30 4.14 -2.43
CA TYR A 228 3.35 5.24 -2.44
C TYR A 228 3.94 6.41 -3.22
N SER A 229 3.13 7.03 -4.06
CA SER A 229 3.59 8.13 -4.88
C SER A 229 2.49 9.14 -5.19
N HIS A 230 2.89 10.30 -5.76
CA HIS A 230 1.98 11.38 -6.13
C HIS A 230 1.16 11.86 -4.93
N PHE A 231 1.86 12.22 -3.83
CA PHE A 231 1.21 12.78 -2.65
C PHE A 231 0.47 14.07 -3.01
N LYS A 232 -0.79 14.15 -2.60
CA LYS A 232 -1.68 15.30 -2.81
C LYS A 232 -2.39 15.67 -1.54
N THR A 233 -2.83 16.91 -1.46
CA THR A 233 -3.67 17.39 -0.38
C THR A 233 -5.15 17.19 -0.74
N TYR A 234 -5.86 16.48 0.13
CA TYR A 234 -7.31 16.28 0.07
C TYR A 234 -7.90 16.78 1.39
N GLU A 235 -8.77 17.79 1.35
CA GLU A 235 -9.39 18.32 2.57
C GLU A 235 -8.38 18.60 3.70
N ASN A 236 -7.25 19.23 3.39
CA ASN A 236 -6.12 19.48 4.29
C ASN A 236 -5.36 18.25 4.80
N LYS A 237 -5.61 17.07 4.21
CA LYS A 237 -4.92 15.80 4.53
C LYS A 237 -4.01 15.41 3.37
N ILE A 238 -2.74 15.11 3.67
CA ILE A 238 -1.80 14.61 2.66
C ILE A 238 -2.01 13.11 2.50
N PHE A 239 -2.27 12.68 1.27
CA PHE A 239 -2.48 11.27 0.95
C PHE A 239 -1.87 10.92 -0.43
N PRO A 240 -1.30 9.73 -0.62
CA PRO A 240 -0.79 9.32 -1.92
C PRO A 240 -1.93 9.07 -2.92
N GLU A 241 -1.79 9.60 -4.14
CA GLU A 241 -2.73 9.27 -5.22
C GLU A 241 -2.54 7.84 -5.71
N LYS A 242 -1.32 7.28 -5.56
CA LYS A 242 -0.98 5.96 -6.09
C LYS A 242 -0.33 5.08 -5.03
N LEU A 243 -0.83 3.86 -4.90
CA LEU A 243 -0.26 2.75 -4.15
C LEU A 243 0.03 1.61 -5.11
N VAL A 244 1.26 1.10 -5.09
CA VAL A 244 1.65 -0.14 -5.77
C VAL A 244 2.07 -1.14 -4.71
N PHE A 245 1.33 -2.22 -4.60
CA PHE A 245 1.64 -3.36 -3.73
C PHE A 245 2.16 -4.51 -4.60
N GLU A 246 3.29 -5.10 -4.20
CA GLU A 246 3.91 -6.21 -4.90
C GLU A 246 4.19 -7.33 -3.89
N LEU A 247 3.83 -8.53 -4.28
CA LEU A 247 4.08 -9.76 -3.53
C LEU A 247 4.82 -10.75 -4.44
N PHE A 248 5.96 -11.20 -3.96
CA PHE A 248 6.73 -12.28 -4.55
C PHE A 248 6.76 -13.42 -3.55
N PHE A 249 6.36 -14.59 -3.96
CA PHE A 249 6.42 -15.81 -3.14
C PHE A 249 6.62 -17.03 -4.05
N GLU A 250 7.58 -17.86 -3.73
CA GLU A 250 8.02 -18.93 -4.62
C GLU A 250 8.30 -18.38 -6.03
N ASP A 251 7.69 -18.94 -7.08
CA ASP A 251 7.80 -18.47 -8.47
C ASP A 251 6.66 -17.53 -8.90
N ASN A 252 5.86 -17.03 -7.93
CA ASN A 252 4.71 -16.19 -8.23
C ASN A 252 4.98 -14.73 -7.96
N GLU A 253 4.48 -13.88 -8.85
CA GLU A 253 4.46 -12.44 -8.72
C GLU A 253 3.04 -11.91 -8.81
N ILE A 254 2.60 -11.20 -7.77
CA ILE A 254 1.34 -10.46 -7.76
C ILE A 254 1.64 -8.99 -7.57
N LYS A 255 1.14 -8.17 -8.49
CA LYS A 255 1.22 -6.72 -8.40
C LYS A 255 -0.18 -6.13 -8.44
N LEU A 256 -0.49 -5.31 -7.43
CA LEU A 256 -1.73 -4.56 -7.32
C LEU A 256 -1.41 -3.07 -7.34
N GLU A 257 -1.89 -2.37 -8.34
CA GLU A 257 -1.82 -0.92 -8.41
C GLU A 257 -3.19 -0.32 -8.14
N LEU A 258 -3.27 0.61 -7.19
CA LEU A 258 -4.45 1.40 -6.87
C LEU A 258 -4.14 2.88 -7.13
N LYS A 259 -4.93 3.52 -8.00
CA LYS A 259 -4.85 4.96 -8.20
C LYS A 259 -6.16 5.61 -7.77
N PHE A 260 -6.07 6.43 -6.73
CA PHE A 260 -7.21 7.11 -6.11
C PHE A 260 -7.45 8.45 -6.81
N THR A 261 -8.63 8.65 -7.38
CA THR A 261 -8.94 9.88 -8.14
C THR A 261 -10.00 10.76 -7.47
N ARG A 262 -10.80 10.21 -6.57
CA ARG A 262 -11.80 10.95 -5.77
C ARG A 262 -11.82 10.38 -4.36
N LEU A 263 -11.24 11.13 -3.44
CA LEU A 263 -11.18 10.79 -2.02
C LEU A 263 -12.04 11.76 -1.21
N GLU A 264 -12.80 11.22 -0.27
CA GLU A 264 -13.52 11.97 0.76
C GLU A 264 -13.23 11.32 2.11
N PHE A 265 -13.13 12.15 3.14
CA PHE A 265 -12.85 11.69 4.49
C PHE A 265 -14.03 12.02 5.41
N ASN A 266 -14.14 11.26 6.50
CA ASN A 266 -15.03 11.52 7.61
C ASN A 266 -16.52 11.59 7.26
N ILE A 267 -16.90 11.03 6.11
CA ILE A 267 -18.31 10.84 5.72
C ILE A 267 -18.83 9.52 6.27
N ASN A 268 -20.16 9.35 6.29
CA ASN A 268 -20.74 8.08 6.65
C ASN A 268 -20.55 7.05 5.52
N VAL A 269 -19.95 5.92 5.85
CA VAL A 269 -19.71 4.81 4.93
C VAL A 269 -20.33 3.53 5.48
N VAL A 270 -20.94 2.74 4.61
CA VAL A 270 -21.57 1.47 4.98
C VAL A 270 -21.06 0.40 4.02
N PRO A 271 -20.61 -0.76 4.53
CA PRO A 271 -20.25 -1.88 3.68
C PRO A 271 -21.53 -2.53 3.11
N ASN A 272 -21.45 -3.00 1.88
CA ASN A 272 -22.51 -3.77 1.26
C ASN A 272 -21.92 -5.08 0.72
N LEU A 273 -22.14 -6.16 1.43
CA LEU A 273 -21.74 -7.49 0.99
C LEU A 273 -22.96 -8.42 0.98
N ARG A 274 -23.42 -8.77 -0.21
CA ARG A 274 -24.45 -9.79 -0.42
C ARG A 274 -23.84 -10.97 -1.17
N ILE A 275 -23.97 -12.15 -0.63
CA ILE A 275 -23.58 -13.40 -1.28
C ILE A 275 -24.85 -14.04 -1.85
N PRO A 276 -24.98 -14.17 -3.20
CA PRO A 276 -26.13 -14.85 -3.79
C PRO A 276 -26.12 -16.34 -3.44
N SER A 277 -27.31 -16.90 -3.12
CA SER A 277 -27.45 -18.31 -2.69
C SER A 277 -26.92 -19.34 -3.71
N LYS A 278 -26.86 -18.97 -4.98
CA LYS A 278 -26.34 -19.81 -6.06
C LYS A 278 -24.79 -19.86 -6.17
N TYR A 279 -24.08 -19.05 -5.37
CA TYR A 279 -22.61 -19.04 -5.42
C TYR A 279 -22.06 -20.19 -4.57
N LYS A 280 -20.92 -20.73 -4.99
CA LYS A 280 -20.24 -21.83 -4.31
C LYS A 280 -19.11 -21.32 -3.42
N ASN A 281 -18.95 -21.93 -2.24
CA ASN A 281 -17.80 -21.65 -1.41
C ASN A 281 -16.51 -22.14 -2.12
N ILE A 282 -15.42 -21.33 -2.01
CA ILE A 282 -14.11 -21.71 -2.55
C ILE A 282 -13.47 -22.77 -1.64
N LEU A 283 -13.62 -22.61 -0.31
CA LEU A 283 -13.16 -23.59 0.65
C LEU A 283 -14.23 -24.67 0.78
N PRO A 284 -13.87 -25.97 0.71
CA PRO A 284 -14.82 -27.04 1.02
C PRO A 284 -15.32 -26.90 2.47
N GLU A 285 -16.58 -27.20 2.70
CA GLU A 285 -17.09 -27.37 4.06
C GLU A 285 -16.37 -28.57 4.68
N ASN A 286 -15.72 -28.35 5.83
CA ASN A 286 -15.13 -29.43 6.63
C ASN A 286 -16.23 -30.28 7.28
#